data_fd83046a4ae63f67b1ae4e4e8e246ef3
#
_entry.id   fd83046a4ae63f67b1ae4e4e8e246ef3
#
_cell.length_a   1.000
_cell.length_b   1.000
_cell.length_c   1.000
_cell.angle_alpha   90.00
_cell.angle_beta   90.00
_cell.angle_gamma   90.00
#
_symmetry.space_group_name_H-M   'P 1'
#
loop_
_entity.id
_entity.type
_entity.pdbx_description
1 polymer ?
#
loop_
_entity_poly.entity_id
_entity_poly.type
_entity_poly.pdbx_seq_one_letter_code
_entity_poly.pdbx_strand_id
1 'polypeptide(L)'
;MSFANISFILHKPQLSENIGACARALKNFNFKKLVIINSKPIFPNDKIIATSVGAKDIIKNSRVYETLEPSIKKVDFVIATTSRFRNKNIKHIKLNDLKKIDFSKKIAFLFGSEASGLSNNEISYANYTLQIPTNPDFESLNLSHSVIIICQVVANLINLKGSKYFRSNKVKLASKKEIQSMLNLCVKNLEEINFFKSTEKKPIMLENLRSIFYKMELSEKETRILSGVFASLAKKR
;
A
#
# COMPACT_ATOMS: atom_id res chain seq x y z
N MET A 1 6.22 16.87 -3.00
CA MET A 1 7.18 16.08 -2.19
C MET A 1 7.98 15.22 -3.15
N SER A 2 9.25 14.95 -2.87
CA SER A 2 10.14 14.28 -3.83
C SER A 2 10.66 12.96 -3.27
N PHE A 3 10.50 11.86 -4.03
CA PHE A 3 11.14 10.57 -3.76
C PHE A 3 12.68 10.68 -3.68
N ALA A 4 13.25 11.71 -4.33
CA ALA A 4 14.70 11.96 -4.33
C ALA A 4 15.26 12.33 -2.95
N ASN A 5 14.45 12.74 -1.99
CA ASN A 5 14.90 13.10 -0.64
C ASN A 5 14.96 11.91 0.32
N ILE A 6 14.51 10.72 -0.12
CA ILE A 6 14.40 9.54 0.73
C ILE A 6 15.45 8.51 0.35
N SER A 7 16.15 8.00 1.35
CA SER A 7 17.13 6.93 1.23
C SER A 7 16.79 5.75 2.15
N PHE A 8 17.16 4.57 1.72
CA PHE A 8 17.01 3.32 2.45
C PHE A 8 18.39 2.77 2.75
N ILE A 9 18.70 2.58 4.02
CA ILE A 9 20.01 2.14 4.51
C ILE A 9 19.86 0.73 5.06
N LEU A 10 20.58 -0.21 4.46
CA LEU A 10 20.70 -1.58 4.97
C LEU A 10 22.01 -1.68 5.74
N HIS A 11 21.92 -1.86 7.05
CA HIS A 11 23.06 -1.96 7.93
C HIS A 11 23.39 -3.43 8.25
N LYS A 12 24.58 -3.87 7.85
CA LYS A 12 25.07 -5.24 8.00
C LYS A 12 24.10 -6.30 7.40
N PRO A 13 23.60 -6.12 6.16
CA PRO A 13 22.75 -7.13 5.55
C PRO A 13 23.56 -8.44 5.38
N GLN A 14 22.91 -9.58 5.63
CA GLN A 14 23.59 -10.87 5.68
C GLN A 14 23.36 -11.73 4.43
N LEU A 15 22.27 -11.50 3.72
CA LEU A 15 21.87 -12.30 2.57
C LEU A 15 21.84 -11.45 1.29
N SER A 16 22.52 -11.95 0.25
CA SER A 16 22.52 -11.34 -1.09
C SER A 16 21.11 -11.18 -1.65
N GLU A 17 20.26 -12.18 -1.43
CA GLU A 17 18.87 -12.21 -1.89
C GLU A 17 18.06 -11.06 -1.32
N ASN A 18 18.24 -10.76 -0.03
CA ASN A 18 17.53 -9.67 0.63
C ASN A 18 17.96 -8.32 0.05
N ILE A 19 19.24 -8.12 -0.25
CA ILE A 19 19.74 -6.89 -0.87
C ILE A 19 19.10 -6.69 -2.25
N GLY A 20 19.09 -7.73 -3.09
CA GLY A 20 18.47 -7.68 -4.41
C GLY A 20 16.95 -7.43 -4.33
N ALA A 21 16.26 -8.13 -3.43
CA ALA A 21 14.83 -7.94 -3.19
C ALA A 21 14.50 -6.52 -2.68
N CYS A 22 15.34 -5.93 -1.81
CA CYS A 22 15.22 -4.54 -1.38
C CYS A 22 15.35 -3.57 -2.56
N ALA A 23 16.34 -3.77 -3.44
CA ALA A 23 16.49 -2.93 -4.63
C ALA A 23 15.24 -2.99 -5.52
N ARG A 24 14.67 -4.18 -5.70
CA ARG A 24 13.42 -4.39 -6.43
C ARG A 24 12.24 -3.67 -5.75
N ALA A 25 12.12 -3.77 -4.43
CA ALA A 25 11.10 -3.06 -3.66
C ALA A 25 11.20 -1.55 -3.84
N LEU A 26 12.40 -0.97 -3.77
CA LEU A 26 12.63 0.45 -4.01
C LEU A 26 12.14 0.85 -5.41
N LYS A 27 12.50 0.10 -6.43
CA LYS A 27 12.13 0.40 -7.82
C LYS A 27 10.62 0.34 -8.04
N ASN A 28 9.93 -0.62 -7.45
CA ASN A 28 8.48 -0.76 -7.51
C ASN A 28 7.74 0.51 -7.04
N PHE A 29 8.32 1.21 -6.06
CA PHE A 29 7.72 2.41 -5.46
C PHE A 29 8.44 3.71 -5.85
N ASN A 30 9.26 3.69 -6.93
CA ASN A 30 9.97 4.84 -7.47
C ASN A 30 11.01 5.47 -6.52
N PHE A 31 11.52 4.72 -5.54
CA PHE A 31 12.69 5.10 -4.76
C PHE A 31 13.97 4.69 -5.48
N LYS A 32 15.01 5.54 -5.35
CA LYS A 32 16.27 5.34 -6.11
C LYS A 32 17.51 5.25 -5.23
N LYS A 33 17.43 5.61 -3.95
CA LYS A 33 18.60 5.72 -3.08
C LYS A 33 18.66 4.53 -2.13
N LEU A 34 19.48 3.56 -2.49
CA LEU A 34 19.88 2.44 -1.64
C LEU A 34 21.30 2.69 -1.12
N VAL A 35 21.48 2.48 0.17
CA VAL A 35 22.77 2.58 0.87
C VAL A 35 23.05 1.27 1.56
N ILE A 36 24.23 0.75 1.42
CA ILE A 36 24.69 -0.50 2.03
C ILE A 36 25.81 -0.18 3.01
N ILE A 37 25.71 -0.68 4.23
CA ILE A 37 26.74 -0.48 5.25
C ILE A 37 27.24 -1.83 5.74
N ASN A 38 28.55 -2.07 5.65
CA ASN A 38 29.23 -3.24 6.18
C ASN A 38 28.46 -4.56 5.85
N SER A 39 28.22 -4.77 4.56
CA SER A 39 27.54 -5.98 4.07
C SER A 39 28.37 -7.22 4.34
N LYS A 40 27.74 -8.30 4.84
CA LYS A 40 28.39 -9.59 4.97
C LYS A 40 28.72 -10.21 3.59
N PRO A 41 27.79 -10.26 2.63
CA PRO A 41 28.13 -10.67 1.26
C PRO A 41 28.93 -9.57 0.56
N ILE A 42 29.83 -9.99 -0.34
CA ILE A 42 30.52 -9.09 -1.26
C ILE A 42 29.46 -8.32 -2.06
N PHE A 43 29.65 -7.01 -2.18
CA PHE A 43 28.70 -6.14 -2.87
C PHE A 43 29.37 -5.36 -4.02
N PRO A 44 28.83 -5.38 -5.23
CA PRO A 44 27.74 -6.28 -5.68
C PRO A 44 28.26 -7.70 -5.98
N ASN A 45 27.35 -8.67 -6.10
CA ASN A 45 27.64 -10.01 -6.60
C ASN A 45 26.49 -10.52 -7.49
N ASP A 46 26.73 -11.65 -8.19
CA ASP A 46 25.78 -12.21 -9.17
C ASP A 46 24.43 -12.55 -8.54
N LYS A 47 24.41 -13.01 -7.29
CA LYS A 47 23.19 -13.37 -6.59
C LYS A 47 22.34 -12.14 -6.25
N ILE A 48 22.98 -11.02 -5.87
CA ILE A 48 22.31 -9.73 -5.68
C ILE A 48 21.71 -9.26 -7.01
N ILE A 49 22.47 -9.34 -8.08
CA ILE A 49 22.02 -8.94 -9.43
C ILE A 49 20.85 -9.80 -9.89
N ALA A 50 20.94 -11.13 -9.73
CA ALA A 50 19.88 -12.05 -10.11
C ALA A 50 18.57 -11.78 -9.36
N THR A 51 18.63 -11.57 -8.05
CA THR A 51 17.44 -11.33 -7.21
C THR A 51 16.88 -9.91 -7.34
N SER A 52 17.65 -8.97 -7.87
CA SER A 52 17.18 -7.59 -8.09
C SER A 52 16.19 -7.46 -9.24
N VAL A 53 16.02 -8.42 -10.09
CA VAL A 53 15.10 -8.53 -11.26
C VAL A 53 14.61 -7.18 -11.80
N GLY A 54 15.29 -6.66 -12.82
CA GLY A 54 14.93 -5.37 -13.43
C GLY A 54 15.33 -4.12 -12.61
N ALA A 55 15.85 -4.26 -11.37
CA ALA A 55 16.32 -3.15 -10.53
C ALA A 55 17.85 -3.04 -10.44
N LYS A 56 18.57 -3.52 -11.47
CA LYS A 56 20.04 -3.44 -11.55
C LYS A 56 20.56 -2.00 -11.46
N ASP A 57 19.81 -1.04 -11.95
CA ASP A 57 20.11 0.39 -11.85
C ASP A 57 20.17 0.88 -10.38
N ILE A 58 19.30 0.37 -9.51
CA ILE A 58 19.34 0.68 -8.06
C ILE A 58 20.63 0.11 -7.45
N ILE A 59 20.98 -1.13 -7.76
CA ILE A 59 22.22 -1.76 -7.28
C ILE A 59 23.44 -0.97 -7.77
N LYS A 60 23.52 -0.69 -9.09
CA LYS A 60 24.63 0.04 -9.69
C LYS A 60 24.84 1.44 -9.07
N ASN A 61 23.76 2.13 -8.72
CA ASN A 61 23.80 3.47 -8.15
C ASN A 61 23.81 3.49 -6.62
N SER A 62 23.86 2.33 -5.96
CA SER A 62 23.95 2.23 -4.50
C SER A 62 25.26 2.79 -3.99
N ARG A 63 25.21 3.36 -2.81
CA ARG A 63 26.41 3.80 -2.09
C ARG A 63 26.77 2.78 -1.02
N VAL A 64 28.05 2.49 -0.91
CA VAL A 64 28.58 1.54 0.08
C VAL A 64 29.44 2.29 1.08
N TYR A 65 29.26 1.97 2.35
CA TYR A 65 30.02 2.54 3.46
C TYR A 65 30.43 1.44 4.44
N GLU A 66 31.52 1.65 5.15
CA GLU A 66 31.95 0.75 6.23
C GLU A 66 31.22 1.06 7.54
N THR A 67 30.90 2.34 7.80
CA THR A 67 30.25 2.80 9.03
C THR A 67 29.00 3.64 8.73
N LEU A 68 28.18 3.84 9.76
CA LEU A 68 26.87 4.52 9.62
C LEU A 68 27.02 6.05 9.45
N GLU A 69 27.94 6.67 10.19
CA GLU A 69 28.06 8.12 10.29
C GLU A 69 28.24 8.83 8.94
N PRO A 70 29.16 8.38 8.05
CA PRO A 70 29.33 9.04 6.76
C PRO A 70 28.07 8.98 5.88
N SER A 71 27.29 7.91 6.03
CA SER A 71 26.09 7.65 5.22
C SER A 71 24.94 8.60 5.53
N ILE A 72 24.86 9.08 6.78
CA ILE A 72 23.79 9.95 7.28
C ILE A 72 24.18 11.43 7.38
N LYS A 73 25.44 11.80 7.10
CA LYS A 73 25.97 13.17 7.27
C LYS A 73 25.14 14.26 6.58
N LYS A 74 24.42 13.92 5.51
CA LYS A 74 23.60 14.88 4.73
C LYS A 74 22.10 14.62 4.87
N VAL A 75 21.69 13.92 5.93
CA VAL A 75 20.29 13.52 6.20
C VAL A 75 19.76 14.40 7.32
N ASP A 76 18.52 14.86 7.20
CA ASP A 76 17.86 15.68 8.22
C ASP A 76 17.21 14.79 9.30
N PHE A 77 16.63 13.65 8.88
CA PHE A 77 15.99 12.70 9.80
C PHE A 77 16.40 11.26 9.48
N VAL A 78 16.79 10.53 10.52
CA VAL A 78 17.00 9.08 10.49
C VAL A 78 15.86 8.42 11.24
N ILE A 79 15.19 7.46 10.58
CA ILE A 79 14.09 6.67 11.13
C ILE A 79 14.57 5.22 11.17
N ALA A 80 14.86 4.70 12.37
CA ALA A 80 15.35 3.34 12.58
C ALA A 80 14.18 2.37 12.72
N THR A 81 14.14 1.33 11.90
CA THR A 81 13.12 0.27 12.02
C THR A 81 13.52 -0.74 13.08
N THR A 82 12.60 -1.07 13.98
CA THR A 82 12.82 -2.04 15.05
C THR A 82 11.51 -2.71 15.46
N SER A 83 11.55 -4.01 15.75
CA SER A 83 10.43 -4.71 16.40
C SER A 83 10.39 -4.48 17.90
N ARG A 84 11.53 -4.13 18.50
CA ARG A 84 11.68 -4.03 19.96
C ARG A 84 11.75 -2.59 20.41
N PHE A 85 11.05 -2.28 21.50
CA PHE A 85 11.16 -1.01 22.20
C PHE A 85 12.43 -0.99 23.04
N ARG A 86 13.55 -0.43 22.51
CA ARG A 86 14.86 -0.55 23.15
C ARG A 86 15.40 0.71 23.83
N ASN A 87 15.03 1.89 23.37
CA ASN A 87 15.58 3.14 23.86
C ASN A 87 14.48 4.12 24.24
N LYS A 88 14.35 4.39 25.55
CA LYS A 88 13.35 5.31 26.11
C LYS A 88 13.57 6.78 25.72
N ASN A 89 14.77 7.13 25.28
CA ASN A 89 15.13 8.51 24.94
C ASN A 89 14.82 8.90 23.49
N ILE A 90 14.49 7.92 22.62
CA ILE A 90 14.17 8.16 21.23
C ILE A 90 12.66 8.01 21.02
N LYS A 91 12.07 8.99 20.36
CA LYS A 91 10.63 8.99 20.10
C LYS A 91 10.24 7.79 19.24
N HIS A 92 9.37 6.96 19.78
CA HIS A 92 8.80 5.83 19.06
C HIS A 92 7.58 6.25 18.26
N ILE A 93 7.51 5.84 16.99
CA ILE A 93 6.39 6.12 16.10
C ILE A 93 5.87 4.81 15.47
N LYS A 94 4.59 4.79 15.15
CA LYS A 94 3.94 3.72 14.38
C LYS A 94 3.85 4.12 12.89
N LEU A 95 3.54 3.18 12.02
CA LEU A 95 3.38 3.45 10.57
C LEU A 95 2.42 4.61 10.28
N ASN A 96 1.32 4.71 11.01
CA ASN A 96 0.34 5.79 10.85
C ASN A 96 0.87 7.16 11.25
N ASP A 97 1.92 7.23 12.07
CA ASP A 97 2.54 8.49 12.47
C ASP A 97 3.47 9.07 11.38
N LEU A 98 3.85 8.27 10.40
CA LEU A 98 4.64 8.73 9.25
C LEU A 98 3.96 9.90 8.51
N LYS A 99 2.62 10.00 8.55
CA LYS A 99 1.88 11.16 8.00
C LYS A 99 2.26 12.51 8.63
N LYS A 100 2.84 12.50 9.85
CA LYS A 100 3.32 13.69 10.58
C LYS A 100 4.75 14.09 10.19
N ILE A 101 5.46 13.24 9.45
CA ILE A 101 6.83 13.49 9.00
C ILE A 101 6.82 14.39 7.77
N ASP A 102 7.70 15.39 7.77
CA ASP A 102 7.88 16.27 6.61
C ASP A 102 8.79 15.63 5.56
N PHE A 103 8.18 15.02 4.55
CA PHE A 103 8.89 14.39 3.43
C PHE A 103 9.52 15.38 2.43
N SER A 104 9.49 16.68 2.68
CA SER A 104 10.34 17.64 1.94
C SER A 104 11.78 17.60 2.41
N LYS A 105 12.02 17.12 3.62
CA LYS A 105 13.35 16.94 4.23
C LYS A 105 14.05 15.69 3.69
N LYS A 106 15.37 15.62 3.90
CA LYS A 106 16.17 14.44 3.55
C LYS A 106 16.03 13.39 4.65
N ILE A 107 15.40 12.29 4.33
CA ILE A 107 15.07 11.23 5.29
C ILE A 107 15.82 9.95 4.92
N ALA A 108 16.37 9.28 5.94
CA ALA A 108 16.91 7.94 5.81
C ALA A 108 16.11 6.96 6.67
N PHE A 109 15.59 5.91 6.05
CA PHE A 109 15.08 4.74 6.76
C PHE A 109 16.23 3.76 6.98
N LEU A 110 16.51 3.45 8.25
CA LEU A 110 17.62 2.58 8.65
C LEU A 110 17.06 1.21 9.06
N PHE A 111 17.57 0.18 8.42
CA PHE A 111 17.22 -1.23 8.67
C PHE A 111 18.45 -1.97 9.16
N GLY A 112 18.28 -2.79 10.19
CA GLY A 112 19.34 -3.63 10.75
C GLY A 112 19.52 -4.96 10.03
N SER A 113 20.50 -5.73 10.51
CA SER A 113 20.77 -7.07 10.00
C SER A 113 19.60 -8.04 10.29
N GLU A 114 19.48 -9.08 9.48
CA GLU A 114 18.43 -10.09 9.61
C GLU A 114 18.53 -10.87 10.94
N ALA A 115 19.72 -11.10 11.45
CA ALA A 115 19.92 -11.90 12.65
C ALA A 115 19.69 -11.14 13.95
N SER A 116 20.12 -9.87 14.03
CA SER A 116 20.15 -9.12 15.30
C SER A 116 19.36 -7.80 15.28
N GLY A 117 18.92 -7.36 14.11
CA GLY A 117 18.38 -6.04 13.93
C GLY A 117 19.43 -4.93 14.14
N LEU A 118 19.00 -3.78 14.63
CA LEU A 118 19.86 -2.66 15.01
C LEU A 118 20.24 -2.77 16.49
N SER A 119 21.50 -2.49 16.80
CA SER A 119 21.98 -2.34 18.18
C SER A 119 21.55 -0.99 18.77
N ASN A 120 21.70 -0.83 20.09
CA ASN A 120 21.43 0.47 20.75
C ASN A 120 22.33 1.58 20.24
N ASN A 121 23.58 1.27 19.88
CA ASN A 121 24.50 2.23 19.28
C ASN A 121 23.99 2.73 17.93
N GLU A 122 23.55 1.82 17.05
CA GLU A 122 23.01 2.20 15.73
C GLU A 122 21.69 2.95 15.84
N ILE A 123 20.83 2.58 16.79
CA ILE A 123 19.58 3.28 17.09
C ILE A 123 19.84 4.69 17.64
N SER A 124 20.95 4.92 18.34
CA SER A 124 21.26 6.23 18.92
C SER A 124 21.46 7.34 17.87
N TYR A 125 21.72 6.99 16.61
CA TYR A 125 21.78 7.94 15.48
C TYR A 125 20.41 8.33 14.93
N ALA A 126 19.33 7.70 15.40
CA ALA A 126 17.99 7.92 14.87
C ALA A 126 17.25 9.04 15.63
N ASN A 127 16.48 9.82 14.89
CA ASN A 127 15.50 10.78 15.44
C ASN A 127 14.24 10.07 15.93
N TYR A 128 13.88 8.97 15.23
CA TYR A 128 12.69 8.17 15.52
C TYR A 128 13.00 6.69 15.41
N THR A 129 12.37 5.90 16.27
CA THR A 129 12.24 4.46 16.04
C THR A 129 10.86 4.17 15.48
N LEU A 130 10.79 3.30 14.47
CA LEU A 130 9.57 2.94 13.77
C LEU A 130 9.33 1.44 13.90
N GLN A 131 8.16 1.09 14.43
CA GLN A 131 7.71 -0.30 14.49
C GLN A 131 6.70 -0.58 13.36
N ILE A 132 6.93 -1.67 12.64
CA ILE A 132 5.94 -2.26 11.74
C ILE A 132 5.09 -3.20 12.58
N PRO A 133 3.76 -3.02 12.67
CA PRO A 133 2.89 -3.92 13.41
C PRO A 133 2.93 -5.33 12.82
N THR A 134 3.17 -6.30 13.68
CA THR A 134 3.22 -7.73 13.35
C THR A 134 2.48 -8.53 14.42
N ASN A 135 2.39 -9.84 14.22
CA ASN A 135 1.93 -10.73 15.27
C ASN A 135 2.86 -10.63 16.50
N PRO A 136 2.35 -10.34 17.72
CA PRO A 136 3.17 -10.24 18.92
C PRO A 136 3.99 -11.51 19.23
N ASP A 137 3.49 -12.67 18.82
CA ASP A 137 4.19 -13.96 19.04
C ASP A 137 5.28 -14.21 17.99
N PHE A 138 5.29 -13.44 16.90
CA PHE A 138 6.26 -13.55 15.80
C PHE A 138 6.55 -12.20 15.16
N GLU A 139 7.30 -11.35 15.85
CA GLU A 139 7.54 -9.97 15.47
C GLU A 139 8.62 -9.78 14.39
N SER A 140 9.48 -10.79 14.18
CA SER A 140 10.62 -10.68 13.27
C SER A 140 10.18 -10.75 11.80
N LEU A 141 10.27 -9.64 11.09
CA LEU A 141 10.07 -9.58 9.64
C LEU A 141 11.39 -9.76 8.90
N ASN A 142 11.33 -10.46 7.76
CA ASN A 142 12.43 -10.45 6.81
C ASN A 142 12.79 -9.02 6.39
N LEU A 143 14.08 -8.75 6.15
CA LEU A 143 14.59 -7.43 5.80
C LEU A 143 13.88 -6.84 4.57
N SER A 144 13.76 -7.60 3.49
CA SER A 144 13.13 -7.11 2.25
C SER A 144 11.62 -6.88 2.43
N HIS A 145 10.95 -7.66 3.27
CA HIS A 145 9.54 -7.46 3.61
C HIS A 145 9.35 -6.16 4.41
N SER A 146 10.24 -5.88 5.36
CA SER A 146 10.22 -4.61 6.09
C SER A 146 10.41 -3.41 5.15
N VAL A 147 11.35 -3.50 4.21
CA VAL A 147 11.63 -2.46 3.23
C VAL A 147 10.43 -2.22 2.32
N ILE A 148 9.78 -3.27 1.79
CA ILE A 148 8.65 -3.09 0.88
C ILE A 148 7.43 -2.48 1.58
N ILE A 149 7.16 -2.83 2.83
CA ILE A 149 6.08 -2.22 3.63
C ILE A 149 6.31 -0.72 3.80
N ILE A 150 7.53 -0.32 4.19
CA ILE A 150 7.88 1.10 4.33
C ILE A 150 7.82 1.82 2.97
N CYS A 151 8.32 1.22 1.90
CA CYS A 151 8.22 1.78 0.56
C CYS A 151 6.76 2.08 0.18
N GLN A 152 5.88 1.11 0.40
CA GLN A 152 4.46 1.22 0.06
C GLN A 152 3.78 2.35 0.86
N VAL A 153 3.96 2.37 2.19
CA VAL A 153 3.36 3.38 3.06
C VAL A 153 3.85 4.78 2.70
N VAL A 154 5.18 4.95 2.55
CA VAL A 154 5.78 6.25 2.23
C VAL A 154 5.40 6.73 0.83
N ALA A 155 5.38 5.83 -0.16
CA ALA A 155 4.94 6.16 -1.52
C ALA A 155 3.48 6.65 -1.53
N ASN A 156 2.60 6.01 -0.78
CA ASN A 156 1.21 6.45 -0.64
C ASN A 156 1.12 7.84 -0.02
N LEU A 157 1.86 8.11 1.07
CA LEU A 157 1.87 9.42 1.72
C LEU A 157 2.40 10.54 0.81
N ILE A 158 3.37 10.24 -0.06
CA ILE A 158 3.91 11.20 -1.03
C ILE A 158 2.95 11.41 -2.20
N ASN A 159 2.30 10.35 -2.69
CA ASN A 159 1.46 10.34 -3.90
C ASN A 159 -0.01 10.69 -3.64
N LEU A 160 -0.45 10.83 -2.39
CA LEU A 160 -1.85 11.12 -2.04
C LEU A 160 -2.46 12.34 -2.75
N LYS A 161 -1.66 13.13 -3.48
CA LYS A 161 -2.12 14.24 -4.33
C LYS A 161 -2.07 13.97 -5.83
N GLY A 162 -1.74 12.75 -6.30
CA GLY A 162 -1.54 12.54 -7.72
C GLY A 162 -1.41 11.11 -8.22
N SER A 163 -2.11 10.16 -7.61
CA SER A 163 -2.07 8.76 -8.05
C SER A 163 -2.69 8.57 -9.44
N LYS A 164 -1.84 8.63 -10.48
CA LYS A 164 -2.16 8.12 -11.82
C LYS A 164 -2.21 6.57 -11.88
N TYR A 165 -1.99 5.88 -10.75
CA TYR A 165 -1.88 4.41 -10.70
C TYR A 165 -3.22 3.69 -10.63
N PHE A 166 -4.26 4.36 -10.16
CA PHE A 166 -5.62 3.96 -10.40
C PHE A 166 -6.20 4.94 -11.41
N ARG A 167 -6.10 4.65 -12.71
CA ARG A 167 -7.19 5.00 -13.59
C ARG A 167 -8.38 4.22 -13.06
N SER A 168 -9.06 4.74 -12.06
CA SER A 168 -10.47 4.46 -11.96
C SER A 168 -10.99 4.92 -13.33
N ASN A 169 -11.33 4.01 -14.21
CA ASN A 169 -12.38 4.32 -15.16
C ASN A 169 -13.45 4.89 -14.26
N LYS A 170 -13.66 6.19 -14.28
CA LYS A 170 -14.72 6.85 -13.53
C LYS A 170 -16.00 6.33 -14.15
N VAL A 171 -16.36 5.11 -13.75
CA VAL A 171 -17.63 4.52 -14.11
C VAL A 171 -18.66 5.45 -13.47
N LYS A 172 -19.40 6.17 -14.30
CA LYS A 172 -20.41 7.09 -13.82
C LYS A 172 -21.52 6.25 -13.20
N LEU A 173 -21.64 6.33 -11.90
CA LEU A 173 -22.69 5.63 -11.16
C LEU A 173 -24.05 6.22 -11.51
N ALA A 174 -25.04 5.35 -11.61
CA ALA A 174 -26.42 5.76 -11.80
C ALA A 174 -26.90 6.58 -10.59
N SER A 175 -27.64 7.64 -10.90
CA SER A 175 -28.31 8.41 -9.87
C SER A 175 -29.40 7.58 -9.18
N LYS A 176 -29.75 7.95 -7.95
CA LYS A 176 -30.86 7.30 -7.23
C LYS A 176 -32.17 7.37 -8.01
N LYS A 177 -32.37 8.44 -8.79
CA LYS A 177 -33.53 8.61 -9.70
C LYS A 177 -33.55 7.56 -10.79
N GLU A 178 -32.40 7.28 -11.43
CA GLU A 178 -32.29 6.26 -12.49
C GLU A 178 -32.51 4.85 -11.95
N ILE A 179 -31.93 4.53 -10.78
CA ILE A 179 -32.17 3.25 -10.10
C ILE A 179 -33.64 3.09 -9.74
N GLN A 180 -34.28 4.15 -9.22
CA GLN A 180 -35.71 4.12 -8.89
C GLN A 180 -36.57 3.92 -10.12
N SER A 181 -36.26 4.56 -11.24
CA SER A 181 -37.00 4.39 -12.50
C SER A 181 -36.90 2.94 -13.02
N MET A 182 -35.70 2.36 -12.97
CA MET A 182 -35.48 0.97 -13.34
C MET A 182 -36.24 0.01 -12.40
N LEU A 183 -36.20 0.28 -11.09
CA LEU A 183 -36.92 -0.53 -10.09
C LEU A 183 -38.43 -0.45 -10.32
N ASN A 184 -38.99 0.74 -10.60
CA ASN A 184 -40.43 0.90 -10.88
C ASN A 184 -40.84 0.09 -12.11
N LEU A 185 -40.03 0.08 -13.18
CA LEU A 185 -40.28 -0.76 -14.36
C LEU A 185 -40.28 -2.25 -13.99
N CYS A 186 -39.28 -2.69 -13.20
CA CYS A 186 -39.22 -4.07 -12.71
C CYS A 186 -40.48 -4.44 -11.90
N VAL A 187 -40.87 -3.60 -10.95
CA VAL A 187 -42.04 -3.84 -10.09
C VAL A 187 -43.34 -3.90 -10.92
N LYS A 188 -43.53 -2.94 -11.85
CA LYS A 188 -44.68 -2.94 -12.76
C LYS A 188 -44.80 -4.26 -13.50
N ASN A 189 -43.72 -4.74 -14.07
CA ASN A 189 -43.75 -6.01 -14.83
C ASN A 189 -44.01 -7.24 -13.92
N LEU A 190 -43.52 -7.21 -12.68
CA LEU A 190 -43.81 -8.23 -11.68
C LEU A 190 -45.29 -8.21 -11.25
N GLU A 191 -45.91 -7.04 -11.15
CA GLU A 191 -47.36 -6.90 -10.88
C GLU A 191 -48.21 -7.45 -12.02
N GLU A 192 -47.86 -7.14 -13.26
CA GLU A 192 -48.60 -7.64 -14.45
C GLU A 192 -48.62 -9.16 -14.53
N ILE A 193 -47.63 -9.84 -13.97
CA ILE A 193 -47.57 -11.31 -13.94
C ILE A 193 -48.06 -11.93 -12.62
N ASN A 194 -48.64 -11.13 -11.75
CA ASN A 194 -49.13 -11.56 -10.43
C ASN A 194 -48.02 -12.23 -9.57
N PHE A 195 -46.79 -11.75 -9.66
CA PHE A 195 -45.66 -12.29 -8.88
C PHE A 195 -45.92 -12.13 -7.37
N PHE A 196 -46.53 -11.04 -6.97
CA PHE A 196 -46.86 -10.75 -5.57
C PHE A 196 -48.15 -11.43 -5.15
N LYS A 197 -48.08 -12.73 -4.82
CA LYS A 197 -49.24 -13.56 -4.46
C LYS A 197 -49.94 -13.15 -3.17
N SER A 198 -49.26 -12.48 -2.24
CA SER A 198 -49.81 -12.02 -0.97
C SER A 198 -49.71 -10.49 -0.86
N THR A 199 -50.84 -9.83 -0.63
CA THR A 199 -50.94 -8.40 -0.38
C THR A 199 -50.18 -7.98 0.87
N GLU A 200 -50.18 -8.80 1.92
CA GLU A 200 -49.51 -8.54 3.19
C GLU A 200 -47.98 -8.60 3.06
N LYS A 201 -47.47 -9.52 2.24
CA LYS A 201 -46.00 -9.71 2.04
C LYS A 201 -45.41 -8.78 0.98
N LYS A 202 -46.25 -8.17 0.13
CA LYS A 202 -45.82 -7.29 -0.96
C LYS A 202 -44.94 -6.14 -0.48
N PRO A 203 -45.29 -5.37 0.60
CA PRO A 203 -44.44 -4.26 1.08
C PRO A 203 -43.02 -4.71 1.46
N ILE A 204 -42.90 -5.81 2.19
CA ILE A 204 -41.60 -6.36 2.61
C ILE A 204 -40.77 -6.77 1.40
N MET A 205 -41.40 -7.38 0.39
CA MET A 205 -40.73 -7.80 -0.84
C MET A 205 -40.23 -6.62 -1.67
N LEU A 206 -41.01 -5.53 -1.73
CA LEU A 206 -40.60 -4.26 -2.37
C LEU A 206 -39.41 -3.61 -1.66
N GLU A 207 -39.38 -3.62 -0.33
CA GLU A 207 -38.26 -3.16 0.47
C GLU A 207 -36.98 -3.98 0.17
N ASN A 208 -37.14 -5.30 0.11
CA ASN A 208 -36.01 -6.19 -0.22
C ASN A 208 -35.46 -5.92 -1.62
N LEU A 209 -36.33 -5.81 -2.63
CA LEU A 209 -35.92 -5.47 -4.01
C LEU A 209 -35.22 -4.11 -4.05
N ARG A 210 -35.75 -3.09 -3.37
CA ARG A 210 -35.11 -1.78 -3.27
C ARG A 210 -33.72 -1.90 -2.64
N SER A 211 -33.61 -2.60 -1.52
CA SER A 211 -32.34 -2.82 -0.83
C SER A 211 -31.30 -3.48 -1.73
N ILE A 212 -31.69 -4.48 -2.53
CA ILE A 212 -30.79 -5.17 -3.46
C ILE A 212 -30.23 -4.17 -4.49
N PHE A 213 -31.08 -3.46 -5.22
CA PHE A 213 -30.65 -2.58 -6.29
C PHE A 213 -29.89 -1.35 -5.81
N TYR A 214 -30.24 -0.82 -4.64
CA TYR A 214 -29.57 0.37 -4.09
C TYR A 214 -28.15 0.09 -3.55
N LYS A 215 -27.87 -1.15 -3.11
CA LYS A 215 -26.53 -1.55 -2.65
C LYS A 215 -25.58 -1.99 -3.78
N MET A 216 -26.09 -2.27 -4.99
CA MET A 216 -25.27 -2.78 -6.09
C MET A 216 -24.35 -1.74 -6.73
N GLU A 217 -24.44 -0.45 -6.37
CA GLU A 217 -23.62 0.64 -6.94
C GLU A 217 -23.58 0.62 -8.49
N LEU A 218 -24.74 0.38 -9.11
CA LEU A 218 -24.86 0.25 -10.56
C LEU A 218 -24.39 1.53 -11.28
N SER A 219 -23.68 1.32 -12.38
CA SER A 219 -23.37 2.39 -13.33
C SER A 219 -24.61 2.76 -14.18
N GLU A 220 -24.59 3.95 -14.81
CA GLU A 220 -25.62 4.34 -15.78
C GLU A 220 -25.80 3.32 -16.92
N LYS A 221 -24.70 2.69 -17.35
CA LYS A 221 -24.73 1.64 -18.39
C LYS A 221 -25.42 0.40 -17.91
N GLU A 222 -25.10 -0.07 -16.72
CA GLU A 222 -25.70 -1.28 -16.11
C GLU A 222 -27.17 -1.07 -15.82
N THR A 223 -27.56 0.11 -15.32
CA THR A 223 -28.97 0.47 -15.08
C THR A 223 -29.77 0.47 -16.38
N ARG A 224 -29.20 0.97 -17.47
CA ARG A 224 -29.84 0.92 -18.80
C ARG A 224 -29.97 -0.50 -19.32
N ILE A 225 -28.96 -1.35 -19.16
CA ILE A 225 -29.00 -2.76 -19.55
C ILE A 225 -30.11 -3.48 -18.79
N LEU A 226 -30.16 -3.32 -17.45
CA LEU A 226 -31.20 -3.96 -16.63
C LEU A 226 -32.61 -3.46 -16.98
N SER A 227 -32.77 -2.16 -17.23
CA SER A 227 -34.04 -1.60 -17.71
C SER A 227 -34.47 -2.23 -19.05
N GLY A 228 -33.54 -2.42 -19.99
CA GLY A 228 -33.80 -3.11 -21.25
C GLY A 228 -34.21 -4.56 -21.08
N VAL A 229 -33.55 -5.29 -20.15
CA VAL A 229 -33.93 -6.66 -19.79
C VAL A 229 -35.36 -6.71 -19.25
N PHE A 230 -35.69 -5.86 -18.27
CA PHE A 230 -37.05 -5.83 -17.69
C PHE A 230 -38.10 -5.49 -18.74
N ALA A 231 -37.84 -4.48 -19.59
CA ALA A 231 -38.75 -4.11 -20.68
C ALA A 231 -38.96 -5.25 -21.70
N SER A 232 -37.91 -6.02 -22.00
CA SER A 232 -37.98 -7.12 -22.95
C SER A 232 -38.75 -8.31 -22.42
N LEU A 233 -38.60 -8.63 -21.14
CA LEU A 233 -39.32 -9.72 -20.49
C LEU A 233 -40.85 -9.46 -20.44
N ALA A 234 -41.27 -8.21 -20.36
CA ALA A 234 -42.69 -7.84 -20.40
C ALA A 234 -43.33 -7.99 -21.81
N LYS A 235 -42.52 -7.88 -22.88
CA LYS A 235 -43.02 -7.94 -24.28
C LYS A 235 -43.25 -9.38 -24.81
N LYS A 236 -42.79 -10.41 -24.13
CA LYS A 236 -42.88 -11.80 -24.56
C LYS A 236 -44.18 -12.52 -24.16
N ARG A 237 -45.26 -11.75 -23.97
CA ARG A 237 -46.61 -12.29 -23.71
C ARG A 237 -47.60 -11.81 -24.76
#